data_e07e860db9a14c2df1eee90477ef5592
#
_entry.id   e07e860db9a14c2df1eee90477ef5592
#
_cell.length_a   1.000
_cell.length_b   1.000
_cell.length_c   1.000
_cell.angle_alpha   90.00
_cell.angle_beta   90.00
_cell.angle_gamma   90.00
#
_symmetry.space_group_name_H-M   'P 1'
#
loop_
_entity.id
_entity.type
_entity.pdbx_description
1 polymer ?
#
loop_
_entity_poly.entity_id
_entity_poly.type
_entity_poly.pdbx_seq_one_letter_code
_entity_poly.pdbx_strand_id
1 'polypeptide(L)'
;MSPAIESTAEEANLHHGMINEDAGIVQRLSSKPKEIHSLGVDQYRAFWKTKEEETSPEERSRRLTEYTSLTNTYYNLATDFYEYGWGRSFHFARMHIGESFAASIARHEHYLAMRLGLREGMRVLDVGCGVGGPQREIAHFTGAHITGFNNNSYQLTRAEAYALKEGISELCSYHKGDFMQMTGIPDGAYDA
;
A
#
# COMPACT_ATOMS: atom_id res chain seq x y z
N MET A 1 -12.99 -15.20 4.96
CA MET A 1 -13.40 -14.17 3.99
C MET A 1 -12.85 -12.85 4.50
N SER A 2 -11.99 -12.18 3.72
CA SER A 2 -11.58 -10.81 4.04
C SER A 2 -12.80 -9.89 4.09
N PRO A 3 -12.87 -8.93 5.02
CA PRO A 3 -13.91 -7.91 4.98
C PRO A 3 -13.82 -7.15 3.66
N ALA A 4 -14.97 -6.72 3.14
CA ALA A 4 -15.00 -5.94 1.90
C ALA A 4 -14.15 -4.68 2.07
N ILE A 5 -13.28 -4.40 1.09
CA ILE A 5 -12.47 -3.18 1.06
C ILE A 5 -13.39 -2.03 0.66
N GLU A 6 -13.85 -1.26 1.64
CA GLU A 6 -14.71 -0.12 1.38
C GLU A 6 -13.89 1.09 0.93
N SER A 7 -14.17 1.57 -0.29
CA SER A 7 -13.62 2.83 -0.80
C SER A 7 -14.42 4.02 -0.29
N THR A 8 -13.75 5.12 -0.01
CA THR A 8 -14.44 6.40 0.19
C THR A 8 -15.04 6.87 -1.14
N ALA A 9 -16.06 7.71 -1.11
CA ALA A 9 -16.64 8.28 -2.33
C ALA A 9 -15.59 9.04 -3.17
N GLU A 10 -14.63 9.67 -2.52
CA GLU A 10 -13.52 10.38 -3.16
C GLU A 10 -12.55 9.41 -3.87
N GLU A 11 -12.16 8.33 -3.21
CA GLU A 11 -11.32 7.27 -3.79
C GLU A 11 -12.03 6.61 -4.97
N ALA A 12 -13.32 6.29 -4.84
CA ALA A 12 -14.11 5.70 -5.91
C ALA A 12 -14.22 6.62 -7.13
N ASN A 13 -14.41 7.92 -6.92
CA ASN A 13 -14.49 8.92 -7.99
C ASN A 13 -13.13 9.13 -8.68
N LEU A 14 -12.03 9.13 -7.95
CA LEU A 14 -10.69 9.32 -8.52
C LEU A 14 -10.25 8.14 -9.38
N HIS A 15 -10.65 6.92 -9.02
CA HIS A 15 -10.18 5.71 -9.68
C HIS A 15 -11.22 5.07 -10.62
N HIS A 16 -12.48 5.52 -10.61
CA HIS A 16 -13.56 5.19 -11.56
C HIS A 16 -13.60 3.71 -12.02
N GLY A 17 -13.48 2.76 -11.09
CA GLY A 17 -13.53 1.34 -11.43
C GLY A 17 -12.36 0.82 -12.29
N MET A 18 -11.32 1.65 -12.50
CA MET A 18 -10.15 1.29 -13.30
C MET A 18 -9.15 0.45 -12.51
N ILE A 19 -9.58 -0.72 -12.11
CA ILE A 19 -8.71 -1.79 -11.66
C ILE A 19 -8.45 -2.71 -12.87
N ASN A 20 -8.02 -2.11 -13.97
CA ASN A 20 -7.49 -2.88 -15.08
C ASN A 20 -5.98 -2.98 -14.90
N GLU A 21 -5.55 -4.10 -14.35
CA GLU A 21 -4.15 -4.38 -14.07
C GLU A 21 -3.28 -4.42 -15.32
N ASP A 22 -3.87 -4.76 -16.44
CA ASP A 22 -3.20 -4.84 -17.73
C ASP A 22 -3.15 -3.46 -18.43
N ALA A 23 -3.84 -2.46 -17.91
CA ALA A 23 -3.80 -1.11 -18.45
C ALA A 23 -2.41 -0.48 -18.24
N GLY A 24 -1.80 -0.02 -19.32
CA GLY A 24 -0.56 0.74 -19.27
C GLY A 24 -0.73 2.07 -18.52
N ILE A 25 0.38 2.65 -18.02
CA ILE A 25 0.38 3.89 -17.23
C ILE A 25 -0.36 5.03 -17.94
N VAL A 26 -0.18 5.19 -19.23
CA VAL A 26 -0.85 6.25 -20.02
C VAL A 26 -2.36 6.10 -19.95
N GLN A 27 -2.86 4.87 -20.08
CA GLN A 27 -4.30 4.59 -20.01
C GLN A 27 -4.84 4.87 -18.60
N ARG A 28 -4.13 4.45 -17.54
CA ARG A 28 -4.51 4.72 -16.15
C ARG A 28 -4.55 6.21 -15.84
N LEU A 29 -3.55 6.97 -16.27
CA LEU A 29 -3.50 8.41 -16.03
C LEU A 29 -4.54 9.18 -16.87
N SER A 30 -4.76 8.79 -18.13
CA SER A 30 -5.72 9.47 -19.02
C SER A 30 -7.16 9.23 -18.63
N SER A 31 -7.46 8.18 -17.88
CA SER A 31 -8.81 7.87 -17.41
C SER A 31 -9.19 8.58 -16.12
N LYS A 32 -8.21 9.11 -15.38
CA LYS A 32 -8.49 9.90 -14.18
C LYS A 32 -9.07 11.27 -14.57
N PRO A 33 -10.22 11.69 -13.99
CA PRO A 33 -10.79 13.01 -14.26
C PRO A 33 -9.77 14.11 -13.87
N LYS A 34 -9.46 15.00 -14.81
CA LYS A 34 -8.43 16.04 -14.60
C LYS A 34 -8.77 16.98 -13.45
N GLU A 35 -10.04 17.29 -13.29
CA GLU A 35 -10.56 18.17 -12.24
C GLU A 35 -10.32 17.56 -10.85
N ILE A 36 -10.61 16.26 -10.69
CA ILE A 36 -10.42 15.55 -9.42
C ILE A 36 -8.94 15.39 -9.12
N HIS A 37 -8.13 15.10 -10.15
CA HIS A 37 -6.68 15.02 -10.00
C HIS A 37 -6.07 16.37 -9.56
N SER A 38 -6.50 17.46 -10.18
CA SER A 38 -6.08 18.82 -9.80
C SER A 38 -6.48 19.15 -8.37
N LEU A 39 -7.72 18.82 -7.98
CA LEU A 39 -8.21 19.04 -6.62
C LEU A 39 -7.38 18.27 -5.59
N GLY A 40 -7.04 17.00 -5.86
CA GLY A 40 -6.19 16.19 -4.99
C GLY A 40 -4.79 16.77 -4.83
N VAL A 41 -4.19 17.29 -5.91
CA VAL A 41 -2.90 17.99 -5.86
C VAL A 41 -2.98 19.26 -5.03
N ASP A 42 -4.04 20.03 -5.17
CA ASP A 42 -4.23 21.28 -4.41
C ASP A 42 -4.49 20.99 -2.93
N GLN A 43 -5.27 19.97 -2.60
CA GLN A 43 -5.45 19.48 -1.24
C GLN A 43 -4.11 19.05 -0.62
N TYR A 44 -3.32 18.24 -1.34
CA TYR A 44 -2.01 17.82 -0.88
C TYR A 44 -1.08 19.02 -0.62
N ARG A 45 -1.04 20.00 -1.53
CA ARG A 45 -0.24 21.22 -1.38
C ARG A 45 -0.69 22.08 -0.21
N ALA A 46 -1.98 22.15 0.09
CA ALA A 46 -2.51 22.92 1.21
C ALA A 46 -2.01 22.45 2.59
N PHE A 47 -1.52 21.19 2.69
CA PHE A 47 -0.89 20.70 3.91
C PHE A 47 0.54 21.21 4.11
N TRP A 48 1.22 21.61 3.03
CA TRP A 48 2.60 22.07 3.08
C TRP A 48 2.61 23.60 3.22
N LYS A 49 2.81 24.04 4.45
CA LYS A 49 2.99 25.45 4.78
C LYS A 49 4.47 25.80 4.90
N THR A 50 4.77 27.08 4.90
CA THR A 50 6.10 27.58 5.17
C THR A 50 6.54 27.19 6.59
N LYS A 51 7.85 27.12 6.83
CA LYS A 51 8.43 26.73 8.13
C LYS A 51 7.99 27.66 9.28
N GLU A 52 7.66 28.91 8.97
CA GLU A 52 7.17 29.91 9.91
C GLU A 52 5.69 29.68 10.28
N GLU A 53 4.90 29.14 9.37
CA GLU A 53 3.49 28.81 9.61
C GLU A 53 3.33 27.47 10.35
N GLU A 54 4.36 26.61 10.35
CA GLU A 54 4.35 25.29 11.00
C GLU A 54 4.52 25.31 12.53
N THR A 55 4.71 26.46 13.14
CA THR A 55 5.12 26.57 14.54
C THR A 55 3.99 26.64 15.56
N SER A 56 2.72 26.77 15.13
CA SER A 56 1.61 26.83 16.08
C SER A 56 1.23 25.42 16.59
N PRO A 57 0.93 25.28 17.90
CA PRO A 57 0.44 24.02 18.48
C PRO A 57 -0.83 23.49 17.80
N GLU A 58 -1.71 24.38 17.35
CA GLU A 58 -2.97 24.08 16.68
C GLU A 58 -2.73 23.43 15.30
N GLU A 59 -1.80 23.95 14.53
CA GLU A 59 -1.40 23.38 13.22
C GLU A 59 -0.78 21.99 13.38
N ARG A 60 0.03 21.81 14.42
CA ARG A 60 0.62 20.50 14.75
C ARG A 60 -0.46 19.49 15.14
N SER A 61 -1.43 19.91 15.95
CA SER A 61 -2.58 19.06 16.34
C SER A 61 -3.42 18.69 15.12
N ARG A 62 -3.71 19.64 14.24
CA ARG A 62 -4.47 19.39 12.99
C ARG A 62 -3.77 18.37 12.13
N ARG A 63 -2.45 18.48 11.90
CA ARG A 63 -1.69 17.51 11.12
C ARG A 63 -1.71 16.11 11.71
N LEU A 64 -1.68 16.00 13.03
CA LEU A 64 -1.79 14.70 13.72
C LEU A 64 -3.18 14.07 13.59
N THR A 65 -4.22 14.84 13.34
CA THR A 65 -5.59 14.33 13.13
C THR A 65 -5.92 14.08 11.66
N GLU A 66 -5.28 14.81 10.75
CA GLU A 66 -5.58 14.75 9.30
C GLU A 66 -4.56 13.94 8.48
N TYR A 67 -3.54 13.33 9.13
CA TYR A 67 -2.46 12.60 8.43
C TYR A 67 -2.98 11.46 7.53
N THR A 68 -4.04 10.78 7.94
CA THR A 68 -4.63 9.68 7.16
C THR A 68 -5.18 10.17 5.83
N SER A 69 -5.90 11.30 5.84
CA SER A 69 -6.42 11.93 4.61
C SER A 69 -5.28 12.40 3.71
N LEU A 70 -4.26 13.05 4.28
CA LEU A 70 -3.07 13.48 3.53
C LEU A 70 -2.35 12.30 2.86
N THR A 71 -2.12 11.24 3.62
CA THR A 71 -1.44 10.04 3.15
C THR A 71 -2.23 9.36 2.04
N ASN A 72 -3.56 9.24 2.21
CA ASN A 72 -4.42 8.67 1.18
C ASN A 72 -4.44 9.50 -0.09
N THR A 73 -4.57 10.83 0.01
CA THR A 73 -4.51 11.73 -1.14
C THR A 73 -3.19 11.59 -1.90
N TYR A 74 -2.07 11.53 -1.18
CA TYR A 74 -0.76 11.31 -1.80
C TYR A 74 -0.69 9.98 -2.56
N TYR A 75 -1.04 8.86 -1.91
CA TYR A 75 -0.94 7.55 -2.55
C TYR A 75 -1.99 7.32 -3.65
N ASN A 76 -3.16 7.95 -3.57
CA ASN A 76 -4.13 7.95 -4.66
C ASN A 76 -3.57 8.59 -5.95
N LEU A 77 -2.69 9.58 -5.80
CA LEU A 77 -2.00 10.22 -6.92
C LEU A 77 -0.76 9.45 -7.36
N ALA A 78 0.04 8.97 -6.40
CA ALA A 78 1.40 8.50 -6.62
C ALA A 78 1.51 6.98 -6.90
N THR A 79 0.54 6.16 -6.49
CA THR A 79 0.63 4.69 -6.61
C THR A 79 0.94 4.22 -8.03
N ASP A 80 0.25 4.75 -9.04
CA ASP A 80 0.48 4.34 -10.44
C ASP A 80 1.88 4.70 -10.94
N PHE A 81 2.44 5.83 -10.48
CA PHE A 81 3.81 6.23 -10.79
C PHE A 81 4.84 5.33 -10.10
N TYR A 82 4.58 4.94 -8.84
CA TYR A 82 5.44 3.99 -8.13
C TYR A 82 5.46 2.63 -8.83
N GLU A 83 4.30 2.10 -9.19
CA GLU A 83 4.22 0.83 -9.91
C GLU A 83 4.92 0.86 -11.26
N TYR A 84 4.81 1.98 -12.00
CA TYR A 84 5.46 2.15 -13.29
C TYR A 84 6.98 2.29 -13.18
N GLY A 85 7.47 3.15 -12.27
CA GLY A 85 8.88 3.51 -12.18
C GLY A 85 9.69 2.63 -11.23
N TRP A 86 9.05 1.93 -10.31
CA TRP A 86 9.72 1.15 -9.27
C TRP A 86 9.29 -0.33 -9.27
N GLY A 87 8.01 -0.60 -9.35
CA GLY A 87 7.44 -1.94 -9.26
C GLY A 87 6.37 -2.04 -8.19
N ARG A 88 6.10 -3.26 -7.72
CA ARG A 88 5.01 -3.54 -6.78
C ARG A 88 5.45 -3.64 -5.31
N SER A 89 6.76 -3.59 -5.05
CA SER A 89 7.35 -3.59 -3.72
C SER A 89 7.96 -2.22 -3.47
N PHE A 90 7.30 -1.39 -2.66
CA PHE A 90 7.65 0.02 -2.46
C PHE A 90 8.71 0.20 -1.37
N HIS A 91 9.78 -0.58 -1.44
CA HIS A 91 10.91 -0.47 -0.53
C HIS A 91 12.25 -0.52 -1.27
N PHE A 92 13.30 -0.12 -0.58
CA PHE A 92 14.66 -0.20 -1.09
C PHE A 92 15.31 -1.52 -0.70
N ALA A 93 16.21 -2.00 -1.55
CA ALA A 93 17.12 -3.10 -1.23
C ALA A 93 18.54 -2.73 -1.64
N ARG A 94 19.53 -3.24 -0.91
CA ARG A 94 20.92 -3.12 -1.30
C ARG A 94 21.19 -4.04 -2.49
N MET A 95 21.60 -3.48 -3.61
CA MET A 95 21.99 -4.26 -4.78
C MET A 95 23.43 -4.75 -4.65
N HIS A 96 23.70 -5.98 -5.07
CA HIS A 96 25.03 -6.51 -5.23
C HIS A 96 25.48 -6.37 -6.70
N ILE A 97 26.80 -6.43 -6.91
CA ILE A 97 27.36 -6.35 -8.28
C ILE A 97 26.83 -7.55 -9.10
N GLY A 98 26.24 -7.24 -10.26
CA GLY A 98 25.66 -8.24 -11.16
C GLY A 98 24.25 -8.70 -10.80
N GLU A 99 23.67 -8.20 -9.72
CA GLU A 99 22.29 -8.50 -9.32
C GLU A 99 21.29 -7.59 -10.05
N SER A 100 20.16 -8.15 -10.49
CA SER A 100 19.05 -7.34 -11.01
C SER A 100 18.29 -6.63 -9.88
N PHE A 101 17.60 -5.54 -10.22
CA PHE A 101 16.76 -4.83 -9.25
C PHE A 101 15.72 -5.77 -8.62
N ALA A 102 15.00 -6.54 -9.43
CA ALA A 102 14.00 -7.49 -8.94
C ALA A 102 14.59 -8.54 -7.99
N ALA A 103 15.75 -9.10 -8.32
CA ALA A 103 16.44 -10.06 -7.46
C ALA A 103 16.87 -9.44 -6.12
N SER A 104 17.31 -8.18 -6.13
CA SER A 104 17.68 -7.48 -4.89
C SER A 104 16.49 -7.25 -3.97
N ILE A 105 15.33 -6.91 -4.52
CA ILE A 105 14.07 -6.73 -3.79
C ILE A 105 13.62 -8.06 -3.18
N ALA A 106 13.48 -9.13 -3.97
CA ALA A 106 13.08 -10.45 -3.50
C ALA A 106 14.03 -10.99 -2.42
N ARG A 107 15.34 -10.85 -2.61
CA ARG A 107 16.34 -11.26 -1.61
C ARG A 107 16.17 -10.51 -0.29
N HIS A 108 15.82 -9.22 -0.34
CA HIS A 108 15.57 -8.44 0.89
C HIS A 108 14.32 -8.93 1.62
N GLU A 109 13.26 -9.22 0.89
CA GLU A 109 12.00 -9.77 1.41
C GLU A 109 12.21 -11.18 2.01
N HIS A 110 12.95 -12.05 1.32
CA HIS A 110 13.33 -13.37 1.85
C HIS A 110 14.21 -13.26 3.11
N TYR A 111 15.14 -12.30 3.15
CA TYR A 111 15.94 -12.05 4.35
C TYR A 111 15.06 -11.65 5.54
N LEU A 112 14.07 -10.77 5.32
CA LEU A 112 13.10 -10.37 6.34
C LEU A 112 12.31 -11.59 6.84
N ALA A 113 11.79 -12.40 5.92
CA ALA A 113 11.06 -13.63 6.25
C ALA A 113 11.90 -14.61 7.09
N MET A 114 13.16 -14.80 6.73
CA MET A 114 14.09 -15.65 7.49
C MET A 114 14.38 -15.07 8.88
N ARG A 115 14.55 -13.76 9.00
CA ARG A 115 14.82 -13.10 10.30
C ARG A 115 13.63 -13.21 11.26
N LEU A 116 12.41 -13.20 10.73
CA LEU A 116 11.18 -13.43 11.48
C LEU A 116 10.91 -14.92 11.73
N GLY A 117 11.66 -15.82 11.12
CA GLY A 117 11.49 -17.27 11.25
C GLY A 117 10.18 -17.78 10.65
N LEU A 118 9.68 -17.11 9.59
CA LEU A 118 8.40 -17.46 8.98
C LEU A 118 8.41 -18.84 8.37
N ARG A 119 7.30 -19.55 8.50
CA ARG A 119 7.09 -20.92 8.02
C ARG A 119 5.66 -21.09 7.53
N GLU A 120 5.45 -22.14 6.75
CA GLU A 120 4.14 -22.56 6.28
C GLU A 120 3.11 -22.62 7.43
N GLY A 121 1.94 -22.07 7.18
CA GLY A 121 0.82 -22.05 8.12
C GLY A 121 0.88 -20.97 9.20
N MET A 122 1.99 -20.23 9.35
CA MET A 122 2.04 -19.07 10.25
C MET A 122 1.14 -17.96 9.75
N ARG A 123 0.58 -17.18 10.68
CA ARG A 123 -0.23 -15.99 10.41
C ARG A 123 0.63 -14.76 10.63
N VAL A 124 0.75 -13.94 9.60
CA VAL A 124 1.64 -12.76 9.57
C VAL A 124 0.82 -11.51 9.27
N LEU A 125 1.14 -10.40 9.92
CA LEU A 125 0.56 -9.09 9.63
C LEU A 125 1.60 -8.21 8.92
N ASP A 126 1.29 -7.79 7.69
CA ASP A 126 2.08 -6.82 6.92
C ASP A 126 1.47 -5.42 7.06
N VAL A 127 2.05 -4.60 7.93
CA VAL A 127 1.54 -3.27 8.26
C VAL A 127 2.07 -2.23 7.28
N GLY A 128 1.16 -1.60 6.54
CA GLY A 128 1.52 -0.68 5.45
C GLY A 128 1.85 -1.42 4.16
N CYS A 129 1.13 -2.49 3.86
CA CYS A 129 1.43 -3.43 2.76
C CYS A 129 1.42 -2.79 1.35
N GLY A 130 0.92 -1.57 1.18
CA GLY A 130 0.80 -0.92 -0.13
C GLY A 130 0.01 -1.76 -1.11
N VAL A 131 0.56 -2.01 -2.30
CA VAL A 131 -0.03 -2.91 -3.32
C VAL A 131 0.37 -4.39 -3.12
N GLY A 132 0.87 -4.73 -1.93
CA GLY A 132 1.11 -6.11 -1.49
C GLY A 132 2.25 -6.84 -2.21
N GLY A 133 3.26 -6.12 -2.75
CA GLY A 133 4.42 -6.75 -3.38
C GLY A 133 5.17 -7.67 -2.41
N PRO A 134 5.71 -7.14 -1.30
CA PRO A 134 6.41 -7.93 -0.28
C PRO A 134 5.56 -9.06 0.29
N GLN A 135 4.28 -8.78 0.56
CA GLN A 135 3.34 -9.77 1.07
C GLN A 135 3.28 -11.01 0.18
N ARG A 136 3.10 -10.83 -1.13
CA ARG A 136 2.99 -11.95 -2.08
C ARG A 136 4.30 -12.71 -2.22
N GLU A 137 5.42 -12.01 -2.34
CA GLU A 137 6.74 -12.64 -2.46
C GLU A 137 7.07 -13.47 -1.21
N ILE A 138 6.82 -12.93 -0.01
CA ILE A 138 7.04 -13.65 1.25
C ILE A 138 6.08 -14.83 1.39
N ALA A 139 4.82 -14.69 1.00
CA ALA A 139 3.86 -15.80 1.03
C ALA A 139 4.27 -16.94 0.08
N HIS A 140 4.72 -16.62 -1.14
CA HIS A 140 5.29 -17.61 -2.06
C HIS A 140 6.52 -18.33 -1.49
N PHE A 141 7.40 -17.56 -0.87
CA PHE A 141 8.66 -18.09 -0.33
C PHE A 141 8.46 -18.98 0.89
N THR A 142 7.49 -18.67 1.75
CA THR A 142 7.36 -19.29 3.08
C THR A 142 6.16 -20.22 3.24
N GLY A 143 5.11 -20.05 2.44
CA GLY A 143 3.81 -20.70 2.65
C GLY A 143 3.02 -20.12 3.84
N ALA A 144 3.42 -18.98 4.39
CA ALA A 144 2.71 -18.30 5.47
C ALA A 144 1.45 -17.59 4.93
N HIS A 145 0.42 -17.51 5.80
CA HIS A 145 -0.76 -16.69 5.53
C HIS A 145 -0.51 -15.26 5.98
N ILE A 146 -0.50 -14.31 5.04
CA ILE A 146 -0.17 -12.92 5.32
C ILE A 146 -1.38 -12.03 5.13
N THR A 147 -1.72 -11.28 6.16
CA THR A 147 -2.76 -10.24 6.11
C THR A 147 -2.08 -8.90 5.86
N GLY A 148 -2.34 -8.29 4.72
CA GLY A 148 -1.94 -6.93 4.42
C GLY A 148 -2.86 -5.93 5.11
N PHE A 149 -2.31 -5.04 5.90
CA PHE A 149 -3.03 -3.98 6.60
C PHE A 149 -2.60 -2.62 6.07
N ASN A 150 -3.55 -1.85 5.52
CA ASN A 150 -3.26 -0.56 4.92
C ASN A 150 -4.46 0.39 4.99
N ASN A 151 -4.23 1.69 4.98
CA ASN A 151 -5.30 2.69 5.05
C ASN A 151 -5.87 3.09 3.67
N ASN A 152 -5.14 2.81 2.58
CA ASN A 152 -5.53 3.19 1.22
C ASN A 152 -6.27 2.04 0.52
N SER A 153 -7.57 2.23 0.24
CA SER A 153 -8.40 1.20 -0.38
C SER A 153 -8.01 0.92 -1.83
N TYR A 154 -7.56 1.91 -2.59
CA TYR A 154 -7.09 1.70 -3.96
C TYR A 154 -5.89 0.75 -4.01
N GLN A 155 -4.92 0.94 -3.12
CA GLN A 155 -3.77 0.04 -3.02
C GLN A 155 -4.18 -1.38 -2.63
N LEU A 156 -5.09 -1.53 -1.66
CA LEU A 156 -5.57 -2.85 -1.23
C LEU A 156 -6.32 -3.59 -2.34
N THR A 157 -7.19 -2.89 -3.09
CA THR A 157 -7.91 -3.50 -4.20
C THR A 157 -6.94 -3.97 -5.29
N ARG A 158 -5.89 -3.20 -5.56
CA ARG A 158 -4.83 -3.64 -6.49
C ARG A 158 -4.05 -4.83 -5.95
N ALA A 159 -3.74 -4.84 -4.65
CA ALA A 159 -3.05 -5.95 -4.00
C ALA A 159 -3.85 -7.26 -4.10
N GLU A 160 -5.16 -7.19 -3.86
CA GLU A 160 -6.08 -8.33 -3.99
C GLU A 160 -6.13 -8.86 -5.43
N ALA A 161 -6.25 -7.96 -6.40
CA ALA A 161 -6.26 -8.31 -7.81
C ALA A 161 -4.94 -8.96 -8.25
N TYR A 162 -3.79 -8.47 -7.77
CA TYR A 162 -2.49 -9.11 -8.04
C TYR A 162 -2.38 -10.49 -7.41
N ALA A 163 -2.82 -10.68 -6.17
CA ALA A 163 -2.81 -11.97 -5.51
C ALA A 163 -3.69 -13.00 -6.26
N LEU A 164 -4.83 -12.57 -6.77
CA LEU A 164 -5.71 -13.39 -7.61
C LEU A 164 -5.02 -13.79 -8.92
N LYS A 165 -4.39 -12.83 -9.61
CA LYS A 165 -3.68 -13.07 -10.86
C LYS A 165 -2.48 -14.00 -10.70
N GLU A 166 -1.78 -13.91 -9.58
CA GLU A 166 -0.64 -14.76 -9.23
C GLU A 166 -1.05 -16.11 -8.64
N GLY A 167 -2.36 -16.34 -8.42
CA GLY A 167 -2.88 -17.63 -7.91
C GLY A 167 -2.55 -17.89 -6.44
N ILE A 168 -2.35 -16.83 -5.64
CA ILE A 168 -1.90 -16.92 -4.24
C ILE A 168 -2.92 -16.32 -3.26
N SER A 169 -4.14 -16.07 -3.70
CA SER A 169 -5.20 -15.46 -2.87
C SER A 169 -5.53 -16.24 -1.60
N GLU A 170 -5.24 -17.54 -1.55
CA GLU A 170 -5.47 -18.34 -0.36
C GLU A 170 -4.50 -18.02 0.78
N LEU A 171 -3.31 -17.51 0.45
CA LEU A 171 -2.29 -17.13 1.42
C LEU A 171 -2.28 -15.61 1.71
N CYS A 172 -3.04 -14.80 0.95
CA CYS A 172 -3.06 -13.35 1.07
C CYS A 172 -4.45 -12.87 1.42
N SER A 173 -4.58 -12.11 2.49
CA SER A 173 -5.81 -11.41 2.87
C SER A 173 -5.52 -9.93 3.09
N TYR A 174 -6.56 -9.09 3.09
CA TYR A 174 -6.41 -7.65 3.14
C TYR A 174 -7.37 -7.03 4.14
N HIS A 175 -6.90 -6.07 4.91
CA HIS A 175 -7.70 -5.34 5.89
C HIS A 175 -7.42 -3.85 5.76
N LYS A 176 -8.48 -3.06 5.54
CA LYS A 176 -8.39 -1.60 5.52
C LYS A 176 -8.41 -1.06 6.94
N GLY A 177 -7.43 -0.29 7.32
CA GLY A 177 -7.36 0.34 8.62
C GLY A 177 -6.18 1.27 8.78
N ASP A 178 -6.24 2.03 9.86
CA ASP A 178 -5.20 2.95 10.26
C ASP A 178 -4.28 2.28 11.30
N PHE A 179 -3.01 2.12 10.98
CA PHE A 179 -2.04 1.44 11.86
C PHE A 179 -1.82 2.18 13.20
N MET A 180 -2.18 3.45 13.29
CA MET A 180 -2.15 4.18 14.56
C MET A 180 -3.29 3.77 15.51
N GLN A 181 -4.33 3.14 14.99
CA GLN A 181 -5.51 2.70 15.76
C GLN A 181 -5.62 1.17 15.83
N MET A 182 -5.08 0.45 14.84
CA MET A 182 -5.13 -1.01 14.69
C MET A 182 -6.54 -1.60 14.84
N THR A 183 -7.57 -0.83 14.44
CA THR A 183 -8.96 -1.25 14.57
C THR A 183 -9.22 -2.51 13.74
N GLY A 184 -9.86 -3.51 14.36
CA GLY A 184 -10.18 -4.79 13.71
C GLY A 184 -9.02 -5.80 13.71
N ILE A 185 -7.90 -5.48 14.34
CA ILE A 185 -6.76 -6.39 14.54
C ILE A 185 -6.76 -6.85 16.00
N PRO A 186 -7.16 -8.10 16.30
CA PRO A 186 -7.15 -8.63 17.66
C PRO A 186 -5.73 -8.85 18.19
N ASP A 187 -5.53 -8.61 19.47
CA ASP A 187 -4.26 -8.94 20.15
C ASP A 187 -3.96 -10.44 20.06
N GLY A 188 -2.71 -10.78 19.75
CA GLY A 188 -2.27 -12.17 19.64
C GLY A 188 -2.84 -12.94 18.44
N ALA A 189 -3.44 -12.26 17.47
CA ALA A 189 -4.00 -12.91 16.28
C ALA A 189 -2.95 -13.39 15.28
N TYR A 190 -1.74 -12.86 15.35
CA TYR A 190 -0.65 -13.13 14.41
C TYR A 190 0.58 -13.67 15.14
N ASP A 191 1.35 -14.47 14.42
CA ASP A 191 2.56 -15.08 14.91
C ASP A 191 3.79 -14.19 14.66
N ALA A 192 3.68 -13.24 13.70
CA ALA A 192 4.69 -12.24 13.37
C ALA A 192 4.06 -11.02 12.67
#